data_cf60217f5f7ebd7fca7ead6fa06b5499
#
_entry.id   cf60217f5f7ebd7fca7ead6fa06b5499
#
_cell.length_a   1.000
_cell.length_b   1.000
_cell.length_c   1.000
_cell.angle_alpha   90.00
_cell.angle_beta   90.00
_cell.angle_gamma   90.00
#
_symmetry.space_group_name_H-M   'P 1'
#
loop_
_entity.id
_entity.type
_entity.pdbx_description
1 polymer ?
#
loop_
_entity_poly.entity_id
_entity_poly.type
_entity_poly.pdbx_seq_one_letter_code
_entity_poly.pdbx_strand_id
1 'polypeptide(L)' 'MEMKLKVIGCSPAWPNPGGAQSGYLVEGPPGRVLLDCGAGVLAKLRELEAWPRIDAICLTHFHLDHWGEVVPWVW' A
#
# COMPACT_ATOMS: atom_id res chain seq x y z
N MET A 1 -21.16 3.02 -10.60
CA MET A 1 -20.06 2.34 -9.88
C MET A 1 -18.83 3.22 -9.94
N GLU A 2 -18.27 3.58 -8.79
CA GLU A 2 -17.08 4.41 -8.73
C GLU A 2 -15.88 3.61 -8.28
N MET A 3 -14.76 3.80 -8.99
CA MET A 3 -13.48 3.30 -8.54
C MET A 3 -12.61 4.49 -8.17
N LYS A 4 -11.89 4.35 -7.06
CA LYS A 4 -10.97 5.38 -6.59
C LYS A 4 -9.58 4.80 -6.46
N LEU A 5 -8.61 5.56 -6.92
CA LEU A 5 -7.20 5.23 -6.73
C LEU A 5 -6.60 6.23 -5.76
N LYS A 6 -6.04 5.74 -4.67
CA LYS A 6 -5.31 6.58 -3.72
C LYS A 6 -3.85 6.23 -3.77
N VAL A 7 -3.00 7.23 -3.96
CA VAL A 7 -1.56 7.04 -3.88
C VAL A 7 -1.17 7.06 -2.40
N ILE A 8 -0.85 5.91 -1.85
CA ILE A 8 -0.42 5.80 -0.45
C ILE A 8 1.05 6.17 -0.35
N GLY A 9 1.85 5.68 -1.27
CA GLY A 9 3.25 6.03 -1.35
C GLY A 9 3.78 5.84 -2.76
N CYS A 10 4.73 6.70 -3.13
CA CYS A 10 5.38 6.64 -4.44
C CYS A 10 6.86 7.01 -4.33
N SER A 11 7.43 6.92 -3.15
CA SER A 11 8.87 7.16 -2.96
C SER A 11 9.69 6.10 -3.68
N PRO A 12 10.89 6.46 -4.16
CA PRO A 12 11.79 5.46 -4.75
C PRO A 12 12.36 4.54 -3.69
N ALA A 13 13.36 3.73 -4.08
CA ALA A 13 14.03 2.81 -3.16
C ALA A 13 14.58 3.51 -1.90
N TRP A 14 14.89 4.79 -2.00
CA TRP A 14 15.19 5.63 -0.86
C TRP A 14 13.91 6.40 -0.51
N PRO A 15 13.18 6.03 0.56
CA PRO A 15 11.93 6.72 0.87
C PRO A 15 12.17 8.19 1.21
N ASN A 16 11.30 9.04 0.71
CA ASN A 16 11.35 10.46 1.03
C ASN A 16 10.90 10.71 2.47
N PRO A 17 11.45 11.70 3.15
CA PRO A 17 10.99 12.04 4.50
C PRO A 17 9.47 12.28 4.50
N GLY A 18 8.78 11.64 5.44
CA GLY A 18 7.33 11.75 5.53
C GLY A 18 6.55 10.99 4.47
N GLY A 19 7.24 10.32 3.55
CA GLY A 19 6.63 9.53 2.48
C GLY A 19 6.72 8.04 2.74
N ALA A 20 6.13 7.28 1.84
CA ALA A 20 6.21 5.83 1.84
C ALA A 20 6.66 5.37 0.47
N GLN A 21 7.21 4.16 0.40
CA GLN A 21 7.57 3.53 -0.86
C GLN A 21 6.30 3.11 -1.61
N SER A 22 6.43 2.35 -2.69
CA SER A 22 5.28 2.06 -3.57
C SER A 22 4.10 1.43 -2.84
N GLY A 23 2.94 2.02 -3.01
CA GLY A 23 1.68 1.49 -2.52
C GLY A 23 0.52 2.30 -3.06
N TYR A 24 -0.41 1.64 -3.73
CA TYR A 24 -1.55 2.29 -4.37
C TYR A 24 -2.82 1.55 -3.97
N LEU A 25 -3.77 2.25 -3.39
CA LEU A 25 -5.00 1.65 -2.94
C LEU A 25 -6.09 1.85 -3.98
N VAL A 26 -6.63 0.76 -4.49
CA VAL A 26 -7.78 0.79 -5.41
C VAL A 26 -9.02 0.41 -4.61
N GLU A 27 -9.98 1.30 -4.56
CA GLU A 27 -11.23 1.11 -3.85
C GLU A 27 -12.39 1.10 -4.83
N GLY A 28 -13.31 0.19 -4.61
CA GLY A 28 -14.55 0.13 -5.39
C GLY A 28 -15.38 -1.05 -4.91
N PRO A 29 -16.64 -1.15 -5.37
CA PRO A 29 -17.40 -2.35 -5.08
C PRO A 29 -16.79 -3.52 -5.86
N PRO A 30 -16.53 -4.69 -5.24
CA PRO A 30 -16.91 -5.07 -3.88
C PRO A 30 -15.84 -4.84 -2.82
N GLY A 31 -14.71 -4.21 -3.09
CA GLY A 31 -13.71 -4.13 -2.05
C GLY A 31 -12.50 -3.26 -2.35
N ARG A 32 -11.41 -3.53 -1.66
CA ARG A 32 -10.17 -2.76 -1.73
C ARG A 32 -8.99 -3.65 -2.04
N VAL A 33 -8.19 -3.23 -3.00
CA VAL A 33 -6.96 -3.93 -3.39
C VAL A 33 -5.79 -2.99 -3.24
N LEU A 34 -4.74 -3.46 -2.57
CA LEU A 34 -3.50 -2.70 -2.45
C LEU A 34 -2.53 -3.19 -3.51
N LEU A 35 -2.04 -2.28 -4.34
CA LEU A 35 -1.03 -2.57 -5.35
C LEU A 35 0.32 -2.16 -4.79
N ASP A 36 1.17 -3.12 -4.54
CA ASP A 36 2.47 -2.99 -3.88
C ASP A 36 2.35 -2.54 -2.42
N CYS A 37 3.33 -2.88 -1.63
CA CYS A 37 3.34 -2.61 -0.19
C CYS A 37 4.78 -2.39 0.29
N GLY A 38 5.36 -1.28 -0.13
CA GLY A 38 6.71 -0.90 0.27
C GLY A 38 6.75 -0.32 1.68
N ALA A 39 7.94 0.02 2.13
CA ALA A 39 8.15 0.53 3.48
C ALA A 39 7.34 1.83 3.72
N GLY A 40 6.67 1.91 4.85
CA GLY A 40 5.85 3.05 5.24
C GLY A 40 4.40 2.95 4.78
N VAL A 41 4.07 2.05 3.85
CA VAL A 41 2.70 1.92 3.33
C VAL A 41 1.72 1.51 4.42
N LEU A 42 2.10 0.55 5.27
CA LEU A 42 1.24 0.10 6.36
C LEU A 42 0.91 1.24 7.32
N ALA A 43 1.90 2.03 7.70
CA ALA A 43 1.69 3.16 8.60
C ALA A 43 0.73 4.18 7.97
N LYS A 44 0.89 4.47 6.67
CA LYS A 44 0.00 5.40 5.97
C LYS A 44 -1.43 4.88 5.91
N LEU A 45 -1.61 3.60 5.64
CA LEU A 45 -2.94 2.99 5.62
C LEU A 45 -3.60 3.07 7.00
N ARG A 46 -2.84 2.86 8.06
CA ARG A 46 -3.37 2.97 9.42
C ARG A 46 -3.82 4.39 9.73
N GLU A 47 -3.08 5.39 9.28
CA GLU A 47 -3.49 6.79 9.41
C GLU A 47 -4.82 7.06 8.71
N LEU A 48 -5.03 6.41 7.55
CA LEU A 48 -6.25 6.57 6.77
C LEU A 48 -7.39 5.67 7.24
N GLU A 49 -7.17 4.89 8.29
CA GLU A 49 -8.14 3.95 8.83
C GLU A 49 -8.62 2.90 7.80
N ALA A 50 -7.82 2.68 6.76
CA ALA A 50 -8.18 1.75 5.69
C ALA A 50 -7.62 0.35 5.92
N TRP A 51 -6.63 0.22 6.77
CA TRP A 51 -5.81 -0.98 6.83
C TRP A 51 -6.56 -2.27 7.20
N PRO A 52 -7.54 -2.30 8.11
CA PRO A 52 -8.20 -3.58 8.40
C PRO A 52 -9.16 -4.04 7.29
N ARG A 53 -9.33 -3.24 6.26
CA ARG A 53 -10.28 -3.52 5.18
C ARG A 53 -9.62 -3.73 3.84
N ILE A 54 -8.38 -4.17 3.83
CA ILE A 54 -7.70 -4.52 2.58
C ILE A 54 -8.04 -5.97 2.26
N ASP A 55 -8.66 -6.19 1.13
CA ASP A 55 -9.12 -7.53 0.74
C ASP A 55 -8.04 -8.33 0.04
N ALA A 56 -7.12 -7.66 -0.64
CA ALA A 56 -6.04 -8.33 -1.36
C ALA A 56 -4.86 -7.38 -1.55
N ILE A 57 -3.68 -7.96 -1.64
CA ILE A 57 -2.45 -7.24 -1.98
C ILE A 57 -1.88 -7.87 -3.25
N CYS A 58 -1.67 -7.05 -4.27
CA CYS A 58 -1.05 -7.48 -5.52
C CYS A 58 0.35 -6.88 -5.61
N LEU A 59 1.35 -7.72 -5.72
CA LEU A 59 2.75 -7.27 -5.82
C LEU A 59 3.18 -7.32 -7.28
N THR A 60 3.71 -6.20 -7.78
CA THR A 60 4.15 -6.14 -9.17
C THR A 60 5.46 -6.89 -9.37
N HIS A 61 6.34 -6.85 -8.38
CA HIS A 61 7.60 -7.59 -8.40
C HIS A 61 8.19 -7.62 -6.98
N PHE A 62 9.33 -8.30 -6.80
CA PHE A 62 9.86 -8.55 -5.47
C PHE A 62 11.06 -7.68 -5.08
N HIS A 63 11.20 -6.50 -5.65
CA HIS A 63 12.13 -5.53 -5.10
C HIS A 63 11.59 -5.04 -3.75
N LEU A 64 12.45 -4.86 -2.79
CA LEU A 64 12.07 -4.59 -1.40
C LEU A 64 11.17 -3.35 -1.24
N ASP A 65 11.40 -2.33 -2.07
CA ASP A 65 10.61 -1.10 -2.03
C ASP A 65 9.16 -1.30 -2.49
N HIS A 66 8.80 -2.50 -2.97
CA HIS A 66 7.45 -2.83 -3.41
C HIS A 66 6.72 -3.81 -2.49
N TRP A 67 7.43 -4.50 -1.58
CA TRP A 67 6.76 -5.50 -0.74
C TRP A 67 7.26 -5.56 0.70
N GLY A 68 8.22 -4.72 1.07
CA GLY A 68 8.85 -4.82 2.38
C GLY A 68 7.91 -4.78 3.58
N GLU A 69 6.77 -4.09 3.47
CA GLU A 69 5.79 -3.99 4.56
C GLU A 69 4.89 -5.22 4.67
N VAL A 70 4.93 -6.13 3.70
CA VAL A 70 4.12 -7.36 3.79
C VAL A 70 4.52 -8.18 5.02
N VAL A 71 5.80 -8.18 5.37
CA VAL A 71 6.29 -8.92 6.53
C VAL A 71 5.63 -8.44 7.82
N PRO A 72 5.71 -7.14 8.20
CA PRO A 72 5.00 -6.69 9.40
C PRO A 72 3.49 -6.80 9.27
N TRP A 73 2.94 -6.76 8.05
CA TRP A 73 1.50 -6.90 7.85
C TRP A 73 0.98 -8.27 8.32
N VAL A 74 1.69 -9.34 7.93
CA VAL A 74 1.24 -10.69 8.26
C VAL A 74 1.71 -11.15 9.64
N TRP A 75 2.62 -10.41 10.24
CA TRP A 75 3.15 -10.72 11.57
C TRP A 75 2.08 -10.45 12.64
#